data_ff9ce902221ddf8fe16c8594449b93e6
#
_entry.id   ff9ce902221ddf8fe16c8594449b93e6
#
_cell.length_a   1.000
_cell.length_b   1.000
_cell.length_c   1.000
_cell.angle_alpha   90.00
_cell.angle_beta   90.00
_cell.angle_gamma   90.00
#
_symmetry.space_group_name_H-M   'P 1'
#
loop_
_entity.id
_entity.type
_entity.pdbx_description
1 polymer ?
#
loop_
_entity_poly.entity_id
_entity_poly.type
_entity_poly.pdbx_seq_one_letter_code
_entity_poly.pdbx_strand_id
1 'polypeptide(L)'
;MIFKEKRLDYIGRNFKMSMINKEVSDFSVQAYQNGEFKTVTKADILGKWSVFFFYPADFTFVCPTELEDLQNKYSDFQAAGCEIYSVSTDSHFVHKAWHDSSERIGKITYPMLADPTHALCKDFEVLIESDGMAERGSFIVNPEGKIVVYEVNAGNVGRNADELFRRLQASQFVAEHGDQVCPAKWQPGAETLKPSLDLVGML
;
A
#
# COMPACT_ATOMS: atom_id res chain seq x y z
N MET A 1 -12.55 -22.67 -46.02
CA MET A 1 -11.40 -21.73 -45.80
C MET A 1 -11.83 -20.59 -44.87
N ILE A 2 -12.40 -20.89 -43.69
CA ILE A 2 -12.97 -19.91 -42.72
C ILE A 2 -12.68 -20.35 -41.27
N PHE A 3 -11.49 -20.86 -40.97
CA PHE A 3 -11.16 -21.25 -39.59
C PHE A 3 -9.80 -20.74 -39.08
N LYS A 4 -9.21 -19.71 -39.72
CA LYS A 4 -7.87 -19.23 -39.36
C LYS A 4 -7.80 -17.86 -38.68
N GLU A 5 -8.91 -17.09 -38.61
CA GLU A 5 -8.85 -15.71 -38.04
C GLU A 5 -9.28 -15.54 -36.59
N LYS A 6 -9.84 -16.58 -35.94
CA LYS A 6 -10.32 -16.44 -34.53
C LYS A 6 -9.30 -16.81 -33.45
N ARG A 7 -8.06 -17.12 -33.79
CA ARG A 7 -7.03 -17.57 -32.84
C ARG A 7 -6.05 -16.48 -32.41
N LEU A 8 -6.09 -15.30 -33.02
CA LEU A 8 -5.16 -14.19 -32.75
C LEU A 8 -5.69 -13.19 -31.70
N ASP A 9 -6.99 -13.13 -31.44
CA ASP A 9 -7.58 -12.18 -30.47
C ASP A 9 -7.44 -12.62 -29.00
N TYR A 10 -6.95 -13.84 -28.74
CA TYR A 10 -6.74 -14.32 -27.36
C TYR A 10 -5.34 -14.01 -26.82
N ILE A 11 -4.40 -13.56 -27.62
CA ILE A 11 -3.00 -13.28 -27.24
C ILE A 11 -2.80 -11.82 -26.80
N GLY A 12 -3.77 -10.94 -27.05
CA GLY A 12 -3.69 -9.51 -26.72
C GLY A 12 -4.37 -9.09 -25.41
N ARG A 13 -4.96 -10.00 -24.64
CA ARG A 13 -5.43 -9.66 -23.28
C ARG A 13 -4.24 -9.74 -22.35
N ASN A 14 -3.68 -8.60 -21.97
CA ASN A 14 -2.84 -8.49 -20.77
C ASN A 14 -3.68 -9.00 -19.60
N PHE A 15 -3.52 -10.27 -19.23
CA PHE A 15 -4.04 -10.76 -17.97
C PHE A 15 -3.33 -9.98 -16.87
N LYS A 16 -4.07 -9.08 -16.23
CA LYS A 16 -3.58 -8.37 -15.05
C LYS A 16 -3.30 -9.44 -13.99
N MET A 17 -2.03 -9.70 -13.74
CA MET A 17 -1.62 -10.67 -12.72
C MET A 17 -1.81 -10.06 -11.34
N SER A 18 -2.00 -10.89 -10.32
CA SER A 18 -2.03 -10.43 -8.94
C SER A 18 -0.74 -9.66 -8.60
N MET A 19 -0.88 -8.60 -7.81
CA MET A 19 0.27 -7.85 -7.27
C MET A 19 1.01 -8.63 -6.17
N ILE A 20 0.45 -9.71 -5.65
CA ILE A 20 1.09 -10.52 -4.60
C ILE A 20 2.40 -11.12 -5.12
N ASN A 21 3.46 -10.96 -4.32
CA ASN A 21 4.85 -11.32 -4.63
C ASN A 21 5.51 -10.48 -5.75
N LYS A 22 4.84 -9.45 -6.28
CA LYS A 22 5.52 -8.49 -7.14
C LYS A 22 6.54 -7.72 -6.31
N GLU A 23 7.76 -7.66 -6.80
CA GLU A 23 8.81 -6.80 -6.24
C GLU A 23 8.57 -5.36 -6.68
N VAL A 24 8.66 -4.41 -5.72
CA VAL A 24 8.59 -2.98 -6.01
C VAL A 24 9.76 -2.60 -6.92
N SER A 25 9.48 -1.92 -8.02
CA SER A 25 10.49 -1.46 -8.96
C SER A 25 11.44 -0.43 -8.32
N ASP A 26 12.58 -0.20 -8.91
CA ASP A 26 13.48 0.87 -8.46
C ASP A 26 12.79 2.23 -8.63
N PHE A 27 12.84 3.04 -7.58
CA PHE A 27 12.29 4.39 -7.58
C PHE A 27 13.19 5.36 -6.80
N SER A 28 13.03 6.64 -7.11
CA SER A 28 13.61 7.75 -6.37
C SER A 28 12.66 8.93 -6.49
N VAL A 29 12.03 9.30 -5.38
CA VAL A 29 11.02 10.37 -5.33
C VAL A 29 11.30 11.35 -4.21
N GLN A 30 10.83 12.58 -4.37
CA GLN A 30 10.87 13.58 -3.30
C GLN A 30 9.76 13.32 -2.30
N ALA A 31 9.99 13.63 -1.04
CA ALA A 31 9.02 13.55 0.03
C ALA A 31 9.07 14.79 0.93
N TYR A 32 7.93 15.08 1.56
CA TYR A 32 7.86 16.01 2.69
C TYR A 32 7.69 15.22 3.99
N GLN A 33 8.45 15.55 5.01
CA GLN A 33 8.31 14.97 6.35
C GLN A 33 8.87 15.94 7.40
N ASN A 34 8.09 16.22 8.45
CA ASN A 34 8.53 16.96 9.64
C ASN A 34 9.24 18.31 9.32
N GLY A 35 8.73 19.07 8.35
CA GLY A 35 9.30 20.36 7.98
C GLY A 35 10.42 20.29 6.93
N GLU A 36 10.84 19.13 6.51
CA GLU A 36 11.96 18.91 5.61
C GLU A 36 11.57 18.23 4.31
N PHE A 37 12.29 18.52 3.24
CA PHE A 37 12.26 17.74 2.00
C PHE A 37 13.37 16.70 2.01
N LYS A 38 13.05 15.50 1.60
CA LYS A 38 14.02 14.40 1.48
C LYS A 38 13.76 13.56 0.24
N THR A 39 14.77 12.85 -0.23
CA THR A 39 14.62 11.83 -1.26
C THR A 39 14.36 10.47 -0.59
N VAL A 40 13.37 9.74 -1.08
CA VAL A 40 13.08 8.36 -0.69
C VAL A 40 13.29 7.46 -1.91
N THR A 41 13.97 6.35 -1.69
CA THR A 41 14.37 5.40 -2.73
C THR A 41 13.94 3.97 -2.36
N LYS A 42 14.06 3.04 -3.29
CA LYS A 42 13.85 1.61 -2.99
C LYS A 42 14.75 1.12 -1.85
N ALA A 43 15.98 1.60 -1.73
CA ALA A 43 16.89 1.19 -0.65
C ALA A 43 16.33 1.51 0.75
N ASP A 44 15.51 2.56 0.87
CA ASP A 44 14.92 2.96 2.14
C ASP A 44 13.80 2.02 2.63
N ILE A 45 13.26 1.17 1.76
CA ILE A 45 12.20 0.20 2.10
C ILE A 45 12.74 -1.21 2.32
N LEU A 46 13.96 -1.52 1.88
CA LEU A 46 14.55 -2.83 2.07
C LEU A 46 14.99 -3.06 3.52
N GLY A 47 14.87 -4.29 3.99
CA GLY A 47 15.22 -4.70 5.35
C GLY A 47 14.19 -4.32 6.43
N LYS A 48 13.07 -3.69 6.07
CA LYS A 48 11.97 -3.37 6.98
C LYS A 48 10.62 -3.54 6.30
N TRP A 49 9.58 -3.67 7.09
CA TRP A 49 8.21 -3.64 6.59
C TRP A 49 7.84 -2.23 6.17
N SER A 50 7.02 -2.11 5.14
CA SER A 50 6.56 -0.82 4.62
C SER A 50 5.11 -0.86 4.19
N VAL A 51 4.39 0.23 4.40
CA VAL A 51 3.07 0.48 3.85
C VAL A 51 3.15 1.59 2.82
N PHE A 52 2.71 1.34 1.60
CA PHE A 52 2.43 2.37 0.61
C PHE A 52 0.93 2.66 0.60
N PHE A 53 0.57 3.88 0.88
CA PHE A 53 -0.81 4.32 1.01
C PHE A 53 -1.11 5.42 -0.02
N PHE A 54 -1.59 4.98 -1.18
CA PHE A 54 -1.93 5.88 -2.29
C PHE A 54 -3.27 6.56 -2.03
N TYR A 55 -3.38 7.82 -2.39
CA TYR A 55 -4.60 8.60 -2.31
C TYR A 55 -4.69 9.57 -3.51
N PRO A 56 -5.91 9.99 -3.92
CA PRO A 56 -6.10 10.78 -5.15
C PRO A 56 -5.32 12.08 -5.20
N ALA A 57 -5.51 12.98 -4.23
CA ALA A 57 -4.85 14.29 -4.24
C ALA A 57 -4.93 14.99 -2.88
N ASP A 58 -4.01 15.93 -2.67
CA ASP A 58 -4.03 16.89 -1.57
C ASP A 58 -5.25 17.83 -1.68
N PHE A 59 -5.60 18.49 -0.59
CA PHE A 59 -6.70 19.46 -0.49
C PHE A 59 -8.08 18.92 -0.90
N THR A 60 -8.33 17.61 -0.69
CA THR A 60 -9.60 16.94 -0.99
C THR A 60 -10.38 16.63 0.29
N PHE A 61 -11.40 15.74 0.21
CA PHE A 61 -12.42 15.57 1.26
C PHE A 61 -12.22 14.30 2.09
N VAL A 62 -12.09 13.13 1.45
CA VAL A 62 -11.89 11.82 2.13
C VAL A 62 -10.43 11.65 2.55
N CYS A 63 -9.48 12.08 1.71
CA CYS A 63 -8.05 11.87 1.92
C CYS A 63 -7.54 12.36 3.29
N PRO A 64 -7.90 13.57 3.80
CA PRO A 64 -7.42 14.00 5.09
C PRO A 64 -7.95 13.14 6.25
N THR A 65 -9.11 12.51 6.11
CA THR A 65 -9.65 11.62 7.14
C THR A 65 -8.89 10.31 7.22
N GLU A 66 -8.49 9.75 6.07
CA GLU A 66 -7.69 8.53 6.00
C GLU A 66 -6.26 8.75 6.50
N LEU A 67 -5.64 9.86 6.11
CA LEU A 67 -4.27 10.19 6.51
C LEU A 67 -4.18 10.48 8.02
N GLU A 68 -5.18 11.13 8.61
CA GLU A 68 -5.28 11.33 10.06
C GLU A 68 -5.49 9.99 10.78
N ASP A 69 -6.34 9.09 10.27
CA ASP A 69 -6.56 7.75 10.83
C ASP A 69 -5.25 6.94 10.85
N LEU A 70 -4.48 6.97 9.75
CA LEU A 70 -3.13 6.40 9.70
C LEU A 70 -2.18 7.03 10.71
N GLN A 71 -2.22 8.37 10.88
CA GLN A 71 -1.36 9.06 11.84
C GLN A 71 -1.68 8.65 13.28
N ASN A 72 -2.97 8.49 13.60
CA ASN A 72 -3.39 8.02 14.93
C ASN A 72 -2.86 6.61 15.24
N LYS A 73 -2.58 5.80 14.22
CA LYS A 73 -2.05 4.44 14.33
C LYS A 73 -0.54 4.34 14.06
N TYR A 74 0.12 5.43 13.66
CA TYR A 74 1.49 5.41 13.17
C TYR A 74 2.50 4.87 14.20
N SER A 75 2.34 5.20 15.49
CA SER A 75 3.19 4.67 16.56
C SER A 75 3.13 3.13 16.65
N ASP A 76 1.96 2.53 16.41
CA ASP A 76 1.80 1.08 16.42
C ASP A 76 2.52 0.44 15.23
N PHE A 77 2.43 1.05 14.03
CA PHE A 77 3.20 0.61 12.85
C PHE A 77 4.71 0.70 13.11
N GLN A 78 5.18 1.80 13.68
CA GLN A 78 6.61 1.96 14.02
C GLN A 78 7.06 0.92 15.06
N ALA A 79 6.27 0.68 16.10
CA ALA A 79 6.57 -0.35 17.11
C ALA A 79 6.62 -1.76 16.51
N ALA A 80 5.86 -2.00 15.44
CA ALA A 80 5.90 -3.23 14.65
C ALA A 80 7.02 -3.24 13.57
N GLY A 81 7.94 -2.28 13.58
CA GLY A 81 9.04 -2.21 12.60
C GLY A 81 8.59 -1.89 11.17
N CYS A 82 7.47 -1.18 11.02
CA CYS A 82 6.90 -0.82 9.73
C CYS A 82 6.88 0.69 9.52
N GLU A 83 7.38 1.14 8.36
CA GLU A 83 7.27 2.54 7.94
C GLU A 83 6.04 2.74 7.05
N ILE A 84 5.39 3.91 7.18
CA ILE A 84 4.29 4.33 6.33
C ILE A 84 4.78 5.36 5.33
N TYR A 85 4.40 5.19 4.08
CA TYR A 85 4.61 6.13 2.99
C TYR A 85 3.25 6.48 2.39
N SER A 86 2.72 7.68 2.64
CA SER A 86 1.58 8.18 1.86
C SER A 86 2.06 8.68 0.50
N VAL A 87 1.27 8.46 -0.55
CA VAL A 87 1.67 8.76 -1.93
C VAL A 87 0.51 9.39 -2.68
N SER A 88 0.74 10.55 -3.29
CA SER A 88 -0.13 11.10 -4.31
C SER A 88 0.68 11.62 -5.50
N THR A 89 -0.01 11.99 -6.57
CA THR A 89 0.62 12.58 -7.76
C THR A 89 0.99 14.05 -7.59
N ASP A 90 0.69 14.64 -6.43
CA ASP A 90 1.08 16.00 -6.07
C ASP A 90 2.60 16.13 -5.88
N SER A 91 3.10 17.35 -5.91
CA SER A 91 4.50 17.64 -5.62
C SER A 91 4.75 17.75 -4.11
N HIS A 92 6.00 17.53 -3.68
CA HIS A 92 6.41 17.71 -2.28
C HIS A 92 6.17 19.14 -1.76
N PHE A 93 6.12 20.15 -2.64
CA PHE A 93 5.74 21.53 -2.29
C PHE A 93 4.26 21.62 -1.93
N VAL A 94 3.39 20.88 -2.63
CA VAL A 94 1.95 20.82 -2.36
C VAL A 94 1.72 20.10 -1.03
N HIS A 95 2.40 18.98 -0.77
CA HIS A 95 2.36 18.28 0.53
C HIS A 95 2.72 19.21 1.68
N LYS A 96 3.81 19.98 1.54
CA LYS A 96 4.19 20.98 2.54
C LYS A 96 3.09 22.03 2.75
N ALA A 97 2.58 22.61 1.66
CA ALA A 97 1.54 23.63 1.75
C ALA A 97 0.27 23.11 2.42
N TRP A 98 -0.13 21.87 2.12
CA TRP A 98 -1.28 21.23 2.75
C TRP A 98 -1.04 20.92 4.23
N HIS A 99 0.15 20.42 4.56
CA HIS A 99 0.56 20.17 5.95
C HIS A 99 0.53 21.47 6.77
N ASP A 100 1.05 22.58 6.23
CA ASP A 100 1.11 23.86 6.95
C ASP A 100 -0.28 24.50 7.12
N SER A 101 -1.24 24.21 6.24
CA SER A 101 -2.56 24.86 6.22
C SER A 101 -3.70 24.05 6.80
N SER A 102 -3.53 22.74 7.01
CA SER A 102 -4.58 21.84 7.49
C SER A 102 -4.29 21.36 8.90
N GLU A 103 -5.23 21.58 9.83
CA GLU A 103 -5.12 21.09 11.22
C GLU A 103 -4.96 19.55 11.27
N ARG A 104 -5.62 18.80 10.39
CA ARG A 104 -5.51 17.34 10.34
C ARG A 104 -4.19 16.88 9.76
N ILE A 105 -3.82 17.42 8.61
CA ILE A 105 -2.59 17.02 7.90
C ILE A 105 -1.35 17.53 8.63
N GLY A 106 -1.42 18.66 9.32
CA GLY A 106 -0.34 19.18 10.16
C GLY A 106 0.08 18.25 11.32
N LYS A 107 -0.72 17.22 11.63
CA LYS A 107 -0.36 16.18 12.62
C LYS A 107 0.49 15.06 12.03
N ILE A 108 0.57 14.93 10.70
CA ILE A 108 1.23 13.82 10.02
C ILE A 108 2.75 13.93 10.21
N THR A 109 3.35 12.83 10.66
CA THR A 109 4.79 12.73 10.90
C THR A 109 5.48 11.66 10.05
N TYR A 110 4.73 10.82 9.34
CA TYR A 110 5.28 9.89 8.36
C TYR A 110 5.57 10.58 7.02
N PRO A 111 6.45 9.99 6.16
CA PRO A 111 6.79 10.56 4.85
C PRO A 111 5.57 10.68 3.90
N MET A 112 5.39 11.85 3.31
CA MET A 112 4.44 12.12 2.23
C MET A 112 5.21 12.14 0.91
N LEU A 113 5.11 11.08 0.12
CA LEU A 113 5.84 10.91 -1.13
C LEU A 113 5.15 11.62 -2.28
N ALA A 114 5.92 12.36 -3.06
CA ALA A 114 5.48 13.04 -4.26
C ALA A 114 5.73 12.19 -5.51
N ASP A 115 4.69 11.86 -6.28
CA ASP A 115 4.78 11.08 -7.51
C ASP A 115 4.27 11.84 -8.75
N PRO A 116 4.76 13.09 -9.04
CA PRO A 116 4.31 13.87 -10.18
C PRO A 116 4.67 13.24 -11.53
N THR A 117 5.55 12.26 -11.55
CA THR A 117 5.90 11.48 -12.74
C THR A 117 5.00 10.28 -12.96
N HIS A 118 4.13 9.97 -12.00
CA HIS A 118 3.27 8.79 -11.96
C HIS A 118 4.03 7.44 -11.95
N ALA A 119 5.31 7.46 -11.59
CA ALA A 119 6.15 6.26 -11.63
C ALA A 119 5.70 5.22 -10.59
N LEU A 120 5.45 5.66 -9.34
CA LEU A 120 4.93 4.79 -8.29
C LEU A 120 3.49 4.37 -8.58
N CYS A 121 2.61 5.30 -8.97
CA CYS A 121 1.22 4.99 -9.30
C CYS A 121 1.10 3.96 -10.42
N LYS A 122 1.99 3.99 -11.42
CA LYS A 122 2.05 2.98 -12.50
C LYS A 122 2.60 1.65 -12.00
N ASP A 123 3.67 1.67 -11.21
CA ASP A 123 4.28 0.44 -10.69
C ASP A 123 3.31 -0.32 -9.78
N PHE A 124 2.56 0.40 -8.94
CA PHE A 124 1.55 -0.19 -8.06
C PHE A 124 0.16 -0.35 -8.73
N GLU A 125 0.05 -0.05 -10.03
CA GLU A 125 -1.16 -0.20 -10.86
C GLU A 125 -2.39 0.51 -10.29
N VAL A 126 -2.21 1.68 -9.71
CA VAL A 126 -3.27 2.52 -9.13
C VAL A 126 -3.46 3.85 -9.84
N LEU A 127 -2.81 4.08 -10.98
CA LEU A 127 -2.98 5.31 -11.74
C LEU A 127 -4.32 5.32 -12.47
N ILE A 128 -5.12 6.36 -12.23
CA ILE A 128 -6.28 6.72 -13.07
C ILE A 128 -5.76 7.63 -14.19
N GLU A 129 -5.46 7.05 -15.34
CA GLU A 129 -4.80 7.77 -16.44
C GLU A 129 -5.60 8.99 -16.93
N SER A 130 -6.96 8.92 -16.91
CA SER A 130 -7.82 10.03 -17.34
C SER A 130 -7.70 11.27 -16.44
N ASP A 131 -7.37 11.06 -15.16
CA ASP A 131 -7.42 12.10 -14.14
C ASP A 131 -6.02 12.51 -13.67
N GLY A 132 -5.01 11.66 -13.96
CA GLY A 132 -3.65 11.84 -13.47
C GLY A 132 -3.52 11.67 -11.96
N MET A 133 -4.48 11.00 -11.32
CA MET A 133 -4.54 10.79 -9.88
C MET A 133 -4.41 9.30 -9.54
N ALA A 134 -4.16 9.01 -8.27
CA ALA A 134 -4.14 7.63 -7.78
C ALA A 134 -5.52 7.17 -7.30
N GLU A 135 -5.82 5.87 -7.49
CA GLU A 135 -6.85 5.19 -6.72
C GLU A 135 -6.46 5.13 -5.24
N ARG A 136 -7.44 4.80 -4.36
CA ARG A 136 -7.16 4.54 -2.94
C ARG A 136 -6.56 3.16 -2.74
N GLY A 137 -5.28 3.02 -3.05
CA GLY A 137 -4.53 1.77 -2.90
C GLY A 137 -3.76 1.71 -1.58
N SER A 138 -3.83 0.57 -0.88
CA SER A 138 -2.98 0.27 0.27
C SER A 138 -2.18 -0.99 -0.02
N PHE A 139 -0.87 -0.96 0.20
CA PHE A 139 0.02 -2.07 -0.08
C PHE A 139 0.95 -2.30 1.11
N ILE A 140 1.04 -3.54 1.58
CA ILE A 140 2.03 -3.95 2.57
C ILE A 140 3.18 -4.62 1.80
N VAL A 141 4.37 -4.10 2.02
CA VAL A 141 5.61 -4.57 1.39
C VAL A 141 6.50 -5.16 2.48
N ASN A 142 6.99 -6.36 2.25
CA ASN A 142 7.87 -7.08 3.18
C ASN A 142 9.33 -6.59 3.07
N PRO A 143 10.24 -7.02 3.99
CA PRO A 143 11.64 -6.59 3.99
C PRO A 143 12.43 -6.91 2.71
N GLU A 144 11.98 -7.88 1.90
CA GLU A 144 12.56 -8.20 0.60
C GLU A 144 12.06 -7.29 -0.52
N GLY A 145 11.22 -6.29 -0.21
CA GLY A 145 10.65 -5.38 -1.20
C GLY A 145 9.49 -5.97 -2.01
N LYS A 146 8.82 -7.03 -1.51
CA LYS A 146 7.70 -7.69 -2.20
C LYS A 146 6.36 -7.34 -1.59
N ILE A 147 5.37 -7.09 -2.43
CA ILE A 147 3.99 -6.86 -2.01
C ILE A 147 3.38 -8.17 -1.48
N VAL A 148 2.90 -8.17 -0.25
CA VAL A 148 2.29 -9.34 0.40
C VAL A 148 0.80 -9.18 0.66
N VAL A 149 0.32 -7.95 0.76
CA VAL A 149 -1.11 -7.61 0.88
C VAL A 149 -1.37 -6.37 0.06
N TYR A 150 -2.51 -6.31 -0.60
CA TYR A 150 -3.00 -5.05 -1.16
C TYR A 150 -4.53 -4.99 -1.15
N GLU A 151 -5.05 -3.78 -1.14
CA GLU A 151 -6.45 -3.45 -1.42
C GLU A 151 -6.52 -2.16 -2.24
N VAL A 152 -7.53 -2.06 -3.08
CA VAL A 152 -7.82 -0.83 -3.84
C VAL A 152 -9.30 -0.54 -3.72
N ASN A 153 -9.64 0.63 -3.21
CA ASN A 153 -11.02 1.08 -3.03
C ASN A 153 -11.39 2.13 -4.08
N ALA A 154 -12.67 2.18 -4.41
CA ALA A 154 -13.22 3.28 -5.20
C ALA A 154 -12.98 4.63 -4.51
N GLY A 155 -12.80 5.69 -5.30
CA GLY A 155 -12.37 7.01 -4.82
C GLY A 155 -13.24 7.66 -3.74
N ASN A 156 -14.49 7.20 -3.55
CA ASN A 156 -15.44 7.69 -2.56
C ASN A 156 -15.57 6.79 -1.30
N VAL A 157 -14.77 5.73 -1.19
CA VAL A 157 -14.80 4.78 -0.07
C VAL A 157 -13.49 4.85 0.72
N GLY A 158 -13.52 5.48 1.89
CA GLY A 158 -12.38 5.56 2.80
C GLY A 158 -11.98 4.20 3.38
N ARG A 159 -10.71 4.07 3.73
CA ARG A 159 -10.07 2.86 4.29
C ARG A 159 -9.98 2.94 5.80
N ASN A 160 -9.54 1.85 6.45
CA ASN A 160 -9.45 1.68 7.89
C ASN A 160 -8.01 1.32 8.30
N ALA A 161 -7.37 2.15 9.11
CA ALA A 161 -6.00 1.96 9.57
C ALA A 161 -5.85 0.76 10.52
N ASP A 162 -6.85 0.46 11.35
CA ASP A 162 -6.82 -0.72 12.24
C ASP A 162 -6.81 -2.03 11.46
N GLU A 163 -7.62 -2.14 10.38
CA GLU A 163 -7.62 -3.32 9.54
C GLU A 163 -6.31 -3.46 8.74
N LEU A 164 -5.76 -2.35 8.27
CA LEU A 164 -4.45 -2.36 7.61
C LEU A 164 -3.35 -2.82 8.57
N PHE A 165 -3.37 -2.34 9.83
CA PHE A 165 -2.44 -2.77 10.86
C PHE A 165 -2.60 -4.26 11.22
N ARG A 166 -3.84 -4.72 11.37
CA ARG A 166 -4.13 -6.14 11.59
C ARG A 166 -3.55 -7.03 10.48
N ARG A 167 -3.69 -6.61 9.22
CA ARG A 167 -3.11 -7.32 8.07
C ARG A 167 -1.59 -7.31 8.08
N LEU A 168 -0.96 -6.21 8.50
CA LEU A 168 0.49 -6.16 8.70
C LEU A 168 0.93 -7.20 9.73
N GLN A 169 0.29 -7.22 10.91
CA GLN A 169 0.61 -8.16 11.98
C GLN A 169 0.45 -9.62 11.54
N ALA A 170 -0.62 -9.93 10.79
CA ALA A 170 -0.82 -11.27 10.24
C ALA A 170 0.27 -11.63 9.21
N SER A 171 0.70 -10.69 8.38
CA SER A 171 1.78 -10.90 7.41
C SER A 171 3.13 -11.14 8.08
N GLN A 172 3.43 -10.39 9.14
CA GLN A 172 4.63 -10.56 9.95
C GLN A 172 4.64 -11.93 10.64
N PHE A 173 3.52 -12.30 11.26
CA PHE A 173 3.39 -13.60 11.92
C PHE A 173 3.64 -14.76 10.96
N VAL A 174 3.03 -14.74 9.77
CA VAL A 174 3.24 -15.80 8.77
C VAL A 174 4.68 -15.82 8.23
N ALA A 175 5.31 -14.64 8.10
CA ALA A 175 6.73 -14.57 7.70
C ALA A 175 7.67 -15.21 8.72
N GLU A 176 7.36 -15.10 10.02
CA GLU A 176 8.13 -15.69 11.13
C GLU A 176 7.78 -17.18 11.35
N HIS A 177 6.54 -17.60 11.04
CA HIS A 177 5.99 -18.92 11.32
C HIS A 177 5.52 -19.59 10.02
N GLY A 178 6.44 -19.94 9.15
CA GLY A 178 6.17 -20.41 7.79
C GLY A 178 5.35 -21.71 7.66
N ASP A 179 5.09 -22.42 8.75
CA ASP A 179 4.25 -23.64 8.82
C ASP A 179 2.85 -23.38 9.39
N GLN A 180 2.53 -22.12 9.73
CA GLN A 180 1.24 -21.71 10.28
C GLN A 180 0.53 -20.72 9.36
N VAL A 181 -0.79 -20.70 9.45
CA VAL A 181 -1.63 -19.74 8.71
C VAL A 181 -2.57 -19.00 9.66
N CYS A 182 -2.80 -17.74 9.36
CA CYS A 182 -3.73 -16.90 10.09
C CYS A 182 -5.14 -17.07 9.51
N PRO A 183 -6.13 -17.56 10.28
CA PRO A 183 -7.50 -17.66 9.80
C PRO A 183 -8.17 -16.30 9.66
N ALA A 184 -9.40 -16.28 9.14
CA ALA A 184 -10.18 -15.05 9.02
C ALA A 184 -10.28 -14.32 10.37
N LYS A 185 -10.16 -12.98 10.34
CA LYS A 185 -10.20 -12.10 11.54
C LYS A 185 -9.10 -12.34 12.57
N TRP A 186 -8.07 -13.09 12.22
CA TRP A 186 -6.96 -13.36 13.14
C TRP A 186 -6.36 -12.04 13.68
N GLN A 187 -6.00 -12.05 14.95
CA GLN A 187 -5.29 -10.98 15.66
C GLN A 187 -4.14 -11.61 16.48
N PRO A 188 -3.10 -10.85 16.83
CA PRO A 188 -2.03 -11.33 17.70
C PRO A 188 -2.56 -11.99 18.97
N GLY A 189 -2.05 -13.19 19.26
CA GLY A 189 -2.50 -14.01 20.40
C GLY A 189 -3.71 -14.92 20.11
N ALA A 190 -4.37 -14.81 18.95
CA ALA A 190 -5.41 -15.71 18.54
C ALA A 190 -4.83 -17.05 18.00
N GLU A 191 -5.64 -18.08 18.00
CA GLU A 191 -5.26 -19.40 17.45
C GLU A 191 -4.92 -19.31 15.97
N THR A 192 -3.94 -20.10 15.56
CA THR A 192 -3.51 -20.30 14.19
C THR A 192 -3.80 -21.71 13.75
N LEU A 193 -3.73 -21.96 12.45
CA LEU A 193 -3.92 -23.28 11.89
C LEU A 193 -2.58 -23.79 11.32
N LYS A 194 -2.27 -25.04 11.58
CA LYS A 194 -1.18 -25.75 10.90
C LYS A 194 -1.78 -26.61 9.80
N PRO A 195 -1.60 -26.23 8.51
CA PRO A 195 -2.19 -26.98 7.40
C PRO A 195 -1.77 -28.45 7.43
N SER A 196 -2.75 -29.36 7.40
CA SER A 196 -2.55 -30.79 7.30
C SER A 196 -3.70 -31.46 6.55
N LEU A 197 -3.50 -32.67 6.07
CA LEU A 197 -4.56 -33.45 5.43
C LEU A 197 -5.71 -33.75 6.40
N ASP A 198 -5.43 -33.85 7.70
CA ASP A 198 -6.43 -34.14 8.72
C ASP A 198 -7.41 -32.98 8.96
N LEU A 199 -7.04 -31.76 8.56
CA LEU A 199 -7.91 -30.58 8.67
C LEU A 199 -8.88 -30.44 7.49
N VAL A 200 -8.68 -31.19 6.40
CA VAL A 200 -9.53 -31.10 5.22
C VAL A 200 -10.95 -31.56 5.53
N GLY A 201 -11.91 -30.65 5.44
CA GLY A 201 -13.32 -30.92 5.74
C GLY A 201 -13.68 -30.93 7.23
N MET A 202 -12.75 -30.56 8.11
CA MET A 202 -12.95 -30.51 9.58
C MET A 202 -13.19 -29.09 10.11
N LEU A 203 -13.04 -28.04 9.27
CA LEU A 203 -13.19 -26.62 9.61
C LEU A 203 -14.53 -26.07 9.14
#